data_83c8b293027e6526c9494d20cac4069c
#
_entry.id   83c8b293027e6526c9494d20cac4069c
#
_cell.length_a   1.000
_cell.length_b   1.000
_cell.length_c   1.000
_cell.angle_alpha   90.00
_cell.angle_beta   90.00
_cell.angle_gamma   90.00
#
_symmetry.space_group_name_H-M   'P 1'
#
loop_
_entity.id
_entity.type
_entity.pdbx_description
1 polymer ?
#
loop_
_entity_poly.entity_id
_entity_poly.type
_entity_poly.pdbx_seq_one_letter_code
_entity_poly.pdbx_strand_id
1 'polypeptide(L)'
;MNTSIAFIGGGNMARSIIGGLLKQGVDKSRLHVSEPYEPTRPALADELSLQVVNDNVQVALAGQVWLFAVKPQVMKAVCAELKETAQANKPLIISIAAGITATQLDDWLGGGLPVVRVMPNTPALLGAGANGLYANERVDDGQKHIAEQLFRATGLCTWIADEALMNTVTALSGSGPAYVFLLCEAMQAAA
;
A
#
# COMPACT_ATOMS: atom_id res chain seq x y z
N MET A 1 -7.66 6.28 14.56
CA MET A 1 -6.97 7.07 13.50
C MET A 1 -7.96 8.06 12.90
N ASN A 2 -7.60 9.36 12.85
CA ASN A 2 -8.48 10.43 12.33
C ASN A 2 -8.09 10.88 10.91
N THR A 3 -7.17 10.19 10.26
CA THR A 3 -6.61 10.52 8.94
C THR A 3 -7.43 9.88 7.83
N SER A 4 -7.74 10.64 6.77
CA SER A 4 -8.38 10.12 5.56
C SER A 4 -7.35 9.49 4.63
N ILE A 5 -7.65 8.31 4.11
CA ILE A 5 -6.72 7.50 3.30
C ILE A 5 -7.34 7.28 1.92
N ALA A 6 -6.57 7.63 0.90
CA ALA A 6 -6.86 7.35 -0.50
C ALA A 6 -6.09 6.09 -0.94
N PHE A 7 -6.78 5.03 -1.20
CA PHE A 7 -6.23 3.82 -1.82
C PHE A 7 -6.29 3.94 -3.33
N ILE A 8 -5.13 4.05 -3.96
CA ILE A 8 -4.99 4.09 -5.41
C ILE A 8 -4.73 2.65 -5.88
N GLY A 9 -5.79 1.98 -6.33
CA GLY A 9 -5.84 0.55 -6.63
C GLY A 9 -6.50 -0.28 -5.53
N GLY A 10 -7.41 -1.19 -5.93
CA GLY A 10 -8.21 -2.05 -5.05
C GLY A 10 -7.80 -3.54 -5.10
N GLY A 11 -6.53 -3.84 -5.38
CA GLY A 11 -6.03 -5.22 -5.46
C GLY A 11 -6.01 -5.96 -4.11
N ASN A 12 -5.57 -7.23 -4.11
CA ASN A 12 -5.59 -8.10 -2.93
C ASN A 12 -4.93 -7.49 -1.69
N MET A 13 -3.80 -6.80 -1.85
CA MET A 13 -3.12 -6.19 -0.72
C MET A 13 -3.88 -4.98 -0.17
N ALA A 14 -4.48 -4.15 -1.04
CA ALA A 14 -5.36 -3.07 -0.60
C ALA A 14 -6.55 -3.61 0.20
N ARG A 15 -7.19 -4.69 -0.28
CA ARG A 15 -8.28 -5.39 0.45
C ARG A 15 -7.84 -5.85 1.83
N SER A 16 -6.64 -6.43 1.94
CA SER A 16 -6.09 -6.90 3.21
C SER A 16 -5.90 -5.76 4.20
N ILE A 17 -5.32 -4.64 3.74
CA ILE A 17 -5.06 -3.46 4.57
C ILE A 17 -6.40 -2.84 5.01
N ILE A 18 -7.31 -2.60 4.06
CA ILE A 18 -8.63 -2.02 4.34
C ILE A 18 -9.42 -2.91 5.31
N GLY A 19 -9.47 -4.22 5.04
CA GLY A 19 -10.15 -5.18 5.91
C GLY A 19 -9.56 -5.21 7.33
N GLY A 20 -8.24 -5.11 7.45
CA GLY A 20 -7.55 -4.99 8.74
C GLY A 20 -7.92 -3.70 9.49
N LEU A 21 -7.95 -2.56 8.79
CA LEU A 21 -8.33 -1.26 9.35
C LEU A 21 -9.80 -1.24 9.82
N LEU A 22 -10.70 -1.81 9.02
CA LEU A 22 -12.12 -1.93 9.40
C LEU A 22 -12.32 -2.80 10.64
N LYS A 23 -11.58 -3.91 10.77
CA LYS A 23 -11.58 -4.76 11.98
C LYS A 23 -11.07 -4.02 13.22
N GLN A 24 -10.17 -3.04 13.04
CA GLN A 24 -9.67 -2.18 14.12
C GLN A 24 -10.60 -0.99 14.42
N GLY A 25 -11.76 -0.90 13.76
CA GLY A 25 -12.76 0.14 14.01
C GLY A 25 -12.47 1.47 13.33
N VAL A 26 -11.64 1.49 12.26
CA VAL A 26 -11.46 2.70 11.45
C VAL A 26 -12.77 3.02 10.73
N ASP A 27 -13.19 4.28 10.81
CA ASP A 27 -14.42 4.76 10.18
C ASP A 27 -14.33 4.63 8.65
N LYS A 28 -15.33 3.99 8.06
CA LYS A 28 -15.46 3.79 6.61
C LYS A 28 -15.42 5.09 5.82
N SER A 29 -15.96 6.18 6.37
CA SER A 29 -15.96 7.50 5.74
C SER A 29 -14.57 8.09 5.50
N ARG A 30 -13.54 7.51 6.11
CA ARG A 30 -12.14 7.92 5.96
C ARG A 30 -11.36 7.06 4.96
N LEU A 31 -11.98 6.04 4.38
CA LEU A 31 -11.35 5.12 3.44
C LEU A 31 -11.94 5.34 2.04
N HIS A 32 -11.14 5.85 1.14
CA HIS A 32 -11.50 6.13 -0.25
C HIS A 32 -10.73 5.21 -1.17
N VAL A 33 -11.39 4.55 -2.12
CA VAL A 33 -10.77 3.51 -2.96
C VAL A 33 -11.05 3.77 -4.43
N SER A 34 -10.01 3.80 -5.24
CA SER A 34 -10.12 3.75 -6.70
C SER A 34 -9.68 2.39 -7.24
N GLU A 35 -10.45 1.88 -8.20
CA GLU A 35 -10.13 0.67 -8.97
C GLU A 35 -10.59 0.86 -10.42
N PRO A 36 -9.65 1.00 -11.37
CA PRO A 36 -10.00 1.26 -12.76
C PRO A 36 -10.62 0.07 -13.46
N TYR A 37 -10.33 -1.17 -13.02
CA TYR A 37 -10.84 -2.39 -13.63
C TYR A 37 -12.29 -2.64 -13.23
N GLU A 38 -13.21 -2.32 -14.13
CA GLU A 38 -14.66 -2.36 -13.90
C GLU A 38 -15.18 -3.69 -13.34
N PRO A 39 -14.78 -4.86 -13.85
CA PRO A 39 -15.31 -6.13 -13.37
C PRO A 39 -15.06 -6.41 -11.88
N THR A 40 -14.02 -5.82 -11.28
CA THR A 40 -13.69 -6.06 -9.87
C THR A 40 -14.35 -5.07 -8.91
N ARG A 41 -14.79 -3.89 -9.39
CA ARG A 41 -15.35 -2.84 -8.54
C ARG A 41 -16.58 -3.27 -7.73
N PRO A 42 -17.63 -3.89 -8.32
CA PRO A 42 -18.81 -4.29 -7.55
C PRO A 42 -18.48 -5.27 -6.42
N ALA A 43 -17.71 -6.32 -6.73
CA ALA A 43 -17.31 -7.31 -5.74
C ALA A 43 -16.46 -6.70 -4.62
N LEU A 44 -15.57 -5.75 -4.95
CA LEU A 44 -14.75 -5.04 -3.98
C LEU A 44 -15.60 -4.11 -3.09
N ALA A 45 -16.57 -3.41 -3.68
CA ALA A 45 -17.47 -2.53 -2.96
C ALA A 45 -18.35 -3.32 -1.97
N ASP A 46 -18.89 -4.45 -2.41
CA ASP A 46 -19.72 -5.33 -1.57
C ASP A 46 -18.90 -5.94 -0.43
N GLU A 47 -17.72 -6.50 -0.73
CA GLU A 47 -16.82 -7.13 0.24
C GLU A 47 -16.41 -6.18 1.38
N LEU A 48 -16.02 -4.96 1.01
CA LEU A 48 -15.54 -3.96 1.97
C LEU A 48 -16.69 -3.10 2.53
N SER A 49 -17.87 -3.14 1.93
CA SER A 49 -18.98 -2.23 2.19
C SER A 49 -18.55 -0.77 2.09
N LEU A 50 -17.78 -0.43 1.04
CA LEU A 50 -17.25 0.89 0.73
C LEU A 50 -17.66 1.30 -0.69
N GLN A 51 -17.70 2.62 -0.94
CA GLN A 51 -17.78 3.12 -2.29
C GLN A 51 -16.43 2.97 -3.00
N VAL A 52 -16.42 2.28 -4.15
CA VAL A 52 -15.24 2.12 -5.00
C VAL A 52 -15.51 2.80 -6.33
N VAL A 53 -14.64 3.73 -6.70
CA VAL A 53 -14.78 4.53 -7.93
C VAL A 53 -13.68 4.19 -8.94
N ASN A 54 -13.79 4.67 -10.17
CA ASN A 54 -12.77 4.49 -11.20
C ASN A 54 -11.85 5.72 -11.39
N ASP A 55 -11.98 6.73 -10.55
CA ASP A 55 -11.31 8.02 -10.65
C ASP A 55 -10.26 8.17 -9.54
N ASN A 56 -8.97 8.09 -9.92
CA ASN A 56 -7.85 8.25 -8.99
C ASN A 56 -7.78 9.67 -8.41
N VAL A 57 -8.08 10.69 -9.22
CA VAL A 57 -8.02 12.09 -8.79
C VAL A 57 -9.09 12.38 -7.75
N GLN A 58 -10.32 11.90 -7.97
CA GLN A 58 -11.42 12.02 -7.00
C GLN A 58 -11.04 11.43 -5.65
N VAL A 59 -10.44 10.23 -5.64
CA VAL A 59 -10.03 9.55 -4.41
C VAL A 59 -8.84 10.25 -3.75
N ALA A 60 -7.87 10.68 -4.53
CA ALA A 60 -6.70 11.41 -4.06
C ALA A 60 -7.08 12.72 -3.36
N LEU A 61 -8.03 13.48 -3.90
CA LEU A 61 -8.53 14.72 -3.30
C LEU A 61 -9.19 14.51 -1.92
N ALA A 62 -9.74 13.33 -1.66
CA ALA A 62 -10.38 13.00 -0.40
C ALA A 62 -9.40 12.52 0.69
N GLY A 63 -8.17 12.14 0.31
CA GLY A 63 -7.18 11.54 1.22
C GLY A 63 -6.03 12.47 1.61
N GLN A 64 -5.66 12.48 2.89
CA GLN A 64 -4.43 13.09 3.40
C GLN A 64 -3.22 12.17 3.24
N VAL A 65 -3.47 10.86 3.19
CA VAL A 65 -2.48 9.81 2.92
C VAL A 65 -2.89 9.10 1.64
N TRP A 66 -1.98 8.97 0.69
CA TRP A 66 -2.20 8.23 -0.54
C TRP A 66 -1.43 6.93 -0.50
N LEU A 67 -2.16 5.81 -0.53
CA LEU A 67 -1.59 4.48 -0.55
C LEU A 67 -1.69 3.93 -1.98
N PHE A 68 -0.55 3.84 -2.67
CA PHE A 68 -0.45 3.26 -3.99
C PHE A 68 -0.38 1.73 -3.89
N ALA A 69 -1.46 1.07 -4.31
CA ALA A 69 -1.61 -0.38 -4.37
C ALA A 69 -1.78 -0.90 -5.80
N VAL A 70 -1.22 -0.21 -6.76
CA VAL A 70 -1.18 -0.58 -8.17
C VAL A 70 0.05 -1.40 -8.51
N LYS A 71 0.00 -2.13 -9.62
CA LYS A 71 1.17 -2.88 -10.12
C LYS A 71 2.31 -1.93 -10.50
N PRO A 72 3.59 -2.32 -10.30
CA PRO A 72 4.74 -1.49 -10.63
C PRO A 72 4.74 -0.97 -12.08
N GLN A 73 4.27 -1.78 -13.03
CA GLN A 73 4.26 -1.46 -14.46
C GLN A 73 3.41 -0.25 -14.83
N VAL A 74 2.35 0.04 -14.06
CA VAL A 74 1.46 1.17 -14.31
C VAL A 74 1.74 2.37 -13.39
N MET A 75 2.61 2.22 -12.39
CA MET A 75 2.87 3.22 -11.35
C MET A 75 3.23 4.58 -11.93
N LYS A 76 4.15 4.62 -12.90
CA LYS A 76 4.59 5.88 -13.51
C LYS A 76 3.45 6.65 -14.18
N ALA A 77 2.55 5.93 -14.87
CA ALA A 77 1.38 6.55 -15.51
C ALA A 77 0.39 7.10 -14.48
N VAL A 78 0.13 6.34 -13.40
CA VAL A 78 -0.73 6.77 -12.29
C VAL A 78 -0.12 7.98 -11.56
N CYS A 79 1.18 7.99 -11.32
CA CYS A 79 1.84 9.17 -10.75
C CYS A 79 1.75 10.39 -11.65
N ALA A 80 1.88 10.23 -12.97
CA ALA A 80 1.75 11.33 -13.93
C ALA A 80 0.34 11.94 -13.91
N GLU A 81 -0.70 11.11 -13.82
CA GLU A 81 -2.10 11.54 -13.67
C GLU A 81 -2.31 12.35 -12.38
N LEU A 82 -1.68 11.94 -11.28
CA LEU A 82 -1.89 12.51 -9.95
C LEU A 82 -0.91 13.65 -9.61
N LYS A 83 0.05 13.96 -10.47
CA LYS A 83 1.14 14.91 -10.21
C LYS A 83 0.65 16.28 -9.75
N GLU A 84 -0.28 16.89 -10.47
CA GLU A 84 -0.80 18.23 -10.15
C GLU A 84 -1.51 18.22 -8.79
N THR A 85 -2.33 17.21 -8.55
CA THR A 85 -3.04 17.01 -7.28
C THR A 85 -2.08 16.78 -6.12
N ALA A 86 -1.01 16.01 -6.35
CA ALA A 86 0.04 15.76 -5.34
C ALA A 86 0.77 17.05 -4.96
N GLN A 87 1.11 17.87 -5.95
CA GLN A 87 1.80 19.14 -5.70
C GLN A 87 0.92 20.18 -5.00
N ALA A 88 -0.39 20.17 -5.25
CA ALA A 88 -1.33 21.05 -4.58
C ALA A 88 -1.59 20.65 -3.12
N ASN A 89 -1.75 19.34 -2.86
CA ASN A 89 -2.19 18.82 -1.55
C ASN A 89 -1.06 18.37 -0.62
N LYS A 90 0.14 18.08 -1.17
CA LYS A 90 1.31 17.60 -0.42
C LYS A 90 1.00 16.42 0.53
N PRO A 91 0.34 15.34 0.06
CA PRO A 91 -0.05 14.22 0.91
C PRO A 91 1.18 13.42 1.37
N LEU A 92 1.00 12.61 2.44
CA LEU A 92 1.91 11.51 2.70
C LEU A 92 1.71 10.42 1.64
N ILE A 93 2.77 10.10 0.91
CA ILE A 93 2.78 9.05 -0.09
C ILE A 93 3.22 7.73 0.55
N ILE A 94 2.44 6.69 0.39
CA ILE A 94 2.80 5.33 0.79
C ILE A 94 2.69 4.44 -0.44
N SER A 95 3.70 3.61 -0.70
CA SER A 95 3.67 2.65 -1.82
C SER A 95 4.01 1.25 -1.36
N ILE A 96 3.23 0.27 -1.82
CA ILE A 96 3.49 -1.16 -1.61
C ILE A 96 4.04 -1.84 -2.88
N ALA A 97 4.39 -1.06 -3.89
CA ALA A 97 4.91 -1.60 -5.14
C ALA A 97 6.38 -2.04 -5.00
N ALA A 98 6.65 -3.29 -5.34
CA ALA A 98 8.02 -3.80 -5.38
C ALA A 98 8.84 -3.11 -6.49
N GLY A 99 10.13 -2.86 -6.21
CA GLY A 99 11.06 -2.37 -7.22
C GLY A 99 10.96 -0.89 -7.59
N ILE A 100 10.04 -0.13 -6.99
CA ILE A 100 9.91 1.32 -7.19
C ILE A 100 10.52 2.04 -5.99
N THR A 101 11.50 2.91 -6.20
CA THR A 101 12.18 3.65 -5.13
C THR A 101 11.38 4.86 -4.67
N ALA A 102 11.67 5.34 -3.45
CA ALA A 102 11.06 6.56 -2.92
C ALA A 102 11.40 7.77 -3.80
N THR A 103 12.63 7.85 -4.30
CA THR A 103 13.06 8.90 -5.23
C THR A 103 12.27 8.87 -6.54
N GLN A 104 12.08 7.67 -7.15
CA GLN A 104 11.27 7.56 -8.38
C GLN A 104 9.83 8.02 -8.17
N LEU A 105 9.20 7.65 -7.05
CA LEU A 105 7.83 8.07 -6.72
C LEU A 105 7.75 9.59 -6.55
N ASP A 106 8.70 10.16 -5.78
CA ASP A 106 8.77 11.60 -5.55
C ASP A 106 8.95 12.36 -6.86
N ASP A 107 9.90 11.94 -7.70
CA ASP A 107 10.16 12.57 -9.00
C ASP A 107 8.93 12.52 -9.94
N TRP A 108 8.27 11.35 -10.03
CA TRP A 108 7.09 11.20 -10.89
C TRP A 108 5.89 12.03 -10.42
N LEU A 109 5.78 12.27 -9.11
CA LEU A 109 4.76 13.11 -8.50
C LEU A 109 5.14 14.61 -8.45
N GLY A 110 6.33 14.98 -8.96
CA GLY A 110 6.76 16.39 -9.08
C GLY A 110 7.75 16.85 -8.02
N GLY A 111 8.18 15.99 -7.13
CA GLY A 111 9.22 16.23 -6.13
C GLY A 111 8.73 16.89 -4.84
N GLY A 112 9.53 16.75 -3.81
CA GLY A 112 9.33 17.42 -2.53
C GLY A 112 8.27 16.83 -1.63
N LEU A 113 7.91 15.55 -1.81
CA LEU A 113 6.87 14.86 -1.04
C LEU A 113 7.47 13.91 0.01
N PRO A 114 6.79 13.73 1.16
CA PRO A 114 7.10 12.67 2.10
C PRO A 114 6.67 11.31 1.51
N VAL A 115 7.61 10.37 1.39
CA VAL A 115 7.38 9.07 0.78
C VAL A 115 7.80 7.94 1.73
N VAL A 116 6.87 7.02 1.99
CA VAL A 116 7.12 5.77 2.70
C VAL A 116 6.95 4.61 1.72
N ARG A 117 7.98 3.78 1.60
CA ARG A 117 7.88 2.49 0.92
C ARG A 117 7.56 1.41 1.92
N VAL A 118 6.65 0.52 1.56
CA VAL A 118 6.33 -0.64 2.38
C VAL A 118 6.39 -1.89 1.52
N MET A 119 7.05 -2.90 2.04
CA MET A 119 7.04 -4.24 1.45
C MET A 119 6.30 -5.20 2.38
N PRO A 120 4.99 -5.40 2.13
CA PRO A 120 4.19 -6.38 2.83
C PRO A 120 4.42 -7.78 2.24
N ASN A 121 3.80 -8.80 2.86
CA ASN A 121 3.79 -10.16 2.33
C ASN A 121 2.40 -10.80 2.43
N THR A 122 2.22 -11.97 1.79
CA THR A 122 0.91 -12.63 1.67
C THR A 122 0.22 -12.99 2.99
N PRO A 123 0.91 -13.33 4.11
CA PRO A 123 0.26 -13.56 5.39
C PRO A 123 -0.50 -12.35 5.96
N ALA A 124 -0.31 -11.17 5.38
CA ALA A 124 -1.08 -9.95 5.68
C ALA A 124 -2.60 -10.16 5.56
N LEU A 125 -3.05 -11.04 4.66
CA LEU A 125 -4.46 -11.44 4.53
C LEU A 125 -5.07 -11.99 5.83
N LEU A 126 -4.24 -12.61 6.67
CA LEU A 126 -4.61 -13.20 7.96
C LEU A 126 -4.18 -12.34 9.16
N GLY A 127 -3.66 -11.14 8.94
CA GLY A 127 -3.11 -10.29 10.00
C GLY A 127 -1.79 -10.79 10.58
N ALA A 128 -1.14 -11.75 9.92
CA ALA A 128 0.13 -12.36 10.31
C ALA A 128 1.29 -11.97 9.38
N GLY A 129 1.15 -10.83 8.71
CA GLY A 129 2.15 -10.30 7.78
C GLY A 129 3.41 -9.79 8.47
N ALA A 130 4.46 -9.62 7.67
CA ALA A 130 5.67 -8.89 8.03
C ALA A 130 5.87 -7.76 7.00
N ASN A 131 5.90 -6.53 7.50
CA ASN A 131 5.98 -5.34 6.68
C ASN A 131 7.34 -4.65 6.94
N GLY A 132 8.19 -4.54 5.92
CA GLY A 132 9.35 -3.68 5.95
C GLY A 132 8.97 -2.28 5.50
N LEU A 133 9.31 -1.24 6.28
CA LEU A 133 9.00 0.15 6.00
C LEU A 133 10.29 0.96 5.82
N TYR A 134 10.36 1.76 4.77
CA TYR A 134 11.41 2.74 4.57
C TYR A 134 10.79 4.13 4.35
N ALA A 135 11.34 5.15 4.97
CA ALA A 135 10.90 6.54 4.83
C ALA A 135 12.01 7.40 4.23
N ASN A 136 11.66 8.27 3.26
CA ASN A 136 12.60 9.28 2.82
C ASN A 136 12.79 10.38 3.91
N GLU A 137 13.75 11.27 3.71
CA GLU A 137 14.13 12.34 4.65
C GLU A 137 13.01 13.36 4.94
N ARG A 138 11.96 13.41 4.13
CA ARG A 138 10.84 14.35 4.27
C ARG A 138 9.72 13.82 5.14
N VAL A 139 9.77 12.55 5.52
CA VAL A 139 8.76 11.93 6.38
C VAL A 139 9.05 12.26 7.83
N ASP A 140 8.14 12.97 8.47
CA ASP A 140 8.24 13.28 9.90
C ASP A 140 7.78 12.09 10.78
N ASP A 141 8.00 12.22 12.11
CA ASP A 141 7.66 11.15 13.06
C ASP A 141 6.15 10.89 13.16
N GLY A 142 5.32 11.93 12.99
CA GLY A 142 3.86 11.77 12.94
C GLY A 142 3.42 10.97 11.72
N GLN A 143 4.03 11.23 10.58
CA GLN A 143 3.78 10.50 9.32
C GLN A 143 4.29 9.05 9.39
N LYS A 144 5.46 8.81 10.02
CA LYS A 144 5.92 7.45 10.31
C LYS A 144 4.92 6.69 11.17
N HIS A 145 4.42 7.33 12.22
CA HIS A 145 3.42 6.73 13.10
C HIS A 145 2.13 6.37 12.34
N ILE A 146 1.65 7.25 11.45
CA ILE A 146 0.48 6.96 10.59
C ILE A 146 0.75 5.74 9.70
N ALA A 147 1.89 5.71 9.00
CA ALA A 147 2.27 4.59 8.14
C ALA A 147 2.34 3.27 8.95
N GLU A 148 2.96 3.30 10.11
CA GLU A 148 3.06 2.13 10.99
C GLU A 148 1.69 1.65 11.47
N GLN A 149 0.79 2.55 11.89
CA GLN A 149 -0.56 2.20 12.29
C GLN A 149 -1.34 1.52 11.16
N LEU A 150 -1.20 1.99 9.91
CA LEU A 150 -1.85 1.39 8.75
C LEU A 150 -1.42 -0.07 8.54
N PHE A 151 -0.13 -0.35 8.66
CA PHE A 151 0.40 -1.69 8.37
C PHE A 151 0.39 -2.62 9.57
N ARG A 152 0.28 -2.12 10.80
CA ARG A 152 0.02 -2.95 11.99
C ARG A 152 -1.34 -3.67 11.90
N ALA A 153 -2.27 -3.16 11.12
CA ALA A 153 -3.52 -3.85 10.79
C ALA A 153 -3.31 -5.18 10.04
N THR A 154 -2.16 -5.35 9.40
CA THR A 154 -1.82 -6.53 8.59
C THR A 154 -0.73 -7.42 9.21
N GLY A 155 -0.05 -6.96 10.28
CA GLY A 155 1.00 -7.73 10.95
C GLY A 155 2.09 -6.88 11.58
N LEU A 156 3.28 -7.48 11.73
CA LEU A 156 4.46 -6.81 12.28
C LEU A 156 5.00 -5.75 11.33
N CYS A 157 5.55 -4.67 11.89
CA CYS A 157 6.19 -3.58 11.15
C CYS A 157 7.64 -3.42 11.63
N THR A 158 8.57 -3.30 10.67
CA THR A 158 9.99 -3.04 10.95
C THR A 158 10.48 -1.91 10.05
N TRP A 159 11.02 -0.86 10.65
CA TRP A 159 11.64 0.24 9.91
C TRP A 159 13.01 -0.16 9.40
N ILE A 160 13.26 0.13 8.14
CA ILE A 160 14.49 -0.16 7.41
C ILE A 160 15.24 1.16 7.23
N ALA A 161 16.48 1.21 7.72
CA ALA A 161 17.26 2.45 7.73
C ALA A 161 17.81 2.84 6.35
N ASP A 162 18.10 1.86 5.50
CA ASP A 162 18.65 2.05 4.15
C ASP A 162 17.70 1.48 3.10
N GLU A 163 17.29 2.31 2.13
CA GLU A 163 16.39 1.90 1.06
C GLU A 163 16.91 0.69 0.26
N ALA A 164 18.22 0.54 0.10
CA ALA A 164 18.81 -0.57 -0.62
C ALA A 164 18.45 -1.93 -0.01
N LEU A 165 18.25 -1.99 1.31
CA LEU A 165 17.83 -3.20 2.03
C LEU A 165 16.40 -3.63 1.73
N MET A 166 15.56 -2.77 1.12
CA MET A 166 14.21 -3.15 0.71
C MET A 166 14.18 -4.28 -0.32
N ASN A 167 15.27 -4.45 -1.10
CA ASN A 167 15.42 -5.60 -2.00
C ASN A 167 15.60 -6.91 -1.21
N THR A 168 16.37 -6.87 -0.11
CA THR A 168 16.53 -8.01 0.80
C THR A 168 15.22 -8.35 1.50
N VAL A 169 14.47 -7.34 1.95
CA VAL A 169 13.13 -7.54 2.52
C VAL A 169 12.20 -8.21 1.50
N THR A 170 12.24 -7.75 0.24
CA THR A 170 11.43 -8.35 -0.84
C THR A 170 11.80 -9.81 -1.07
N ALA A 171 13.09 -10.12 -1.18
CA ALA A 171 13.57 -11.48 -1.44
C ALA A 171 13.26 -12.45 -0.28
N LEU A 172 13.45 -12.00 0.97
CA LEU A 172 13.27 -12.84 2.15
C LEU A 172 11.81 -12.91 2.59
N SER A 173 11.21 -11.77 2.92
CA SER A 173 9.87 -11.69 3.50
C SER A 173 8.78 -11.66 2.43
N GLY A 174 8.96 -10.90 1.35
CA GLY A 174 7.97 -10.79 0.28
C GLY A 174 7.80 -12.08 -0.50
N SER A 175 8.90 -12.70 -0.92
CA SER A 175 8.91 -13.95 -1.71
C SER A 175 8.91 -15.22 -0.87
N GLY A 176 9.40 -15.17 0.38
CA GLY A 176 9.56 -16.32 1.27
C GLY A 176 8.34 -17.23 1.40
N PRO A 177 7.12 -16.71 1.61
CA PRO A 177 5.91 -17.53 1.68
C PRO A 177 5.70 -18.43 0.45
N ALA A 178 5.99 -17.93 -0.75
CA ALA A 178 5.85 -18.72 -1.98
C ALA A 178 6.80 -19.92 -2.01
N TYR A 179 8.01 -19.78 -1.50
CA TYR A 179 8.99 -20.89 -1.42
C TYR A 179 8.51 -21.97 -0.45
N VAL A 180 7.96 -21.57 0.70
CA VAL A 180 7.40 -22.50 1.68
C VAL A 180 6.20 -23.24 1.11
N PHE A 181 5.28 -22.53 0.42
CA PHE A 181 4.13 -23.17 -0.21
C PHE A 181 4.56 -24.20 -1.27
N LEU A 182 5.51 -23.86 -2.14
CA LEU A 182 6.03 -24.77 -3.14
C LEU A 182 6.68 -26.02 -2.50
N LEU A 183 7.42 -25.84 -1.41
CA LEU A 183 7.98 -26.97 -0.66
C LEU A 183 6.88 -27.86 -0.09
N CYS A 184 5.84 -27.28 0.53
CA CYS A 184 4.71 -28.04 1.06
C CYS A 184 3.96 -28.81 -0.03
N GLU A 185 3.72 -28.18 -1.20
CA GLU A 185 3.11 -28.86 -2.36
C GLU A 185 3.95 -30.05 -2.84
N ALA A 186 5.28 -29.86 -2.95
CA ALA A 186 6.18 -30.94 -3.36
C ALA A 186 6.18 -32.09 -2.35
N MET A 187 6.18 -31.81 -1.06
CA MET A 187 6.11 -32.83 0.00
C MET A 187 4.77 -33.58 -0.05
N GLN A 188 3.68 -32.89 -0.25
CA GLN A 188 2.35 -33.51 -0.36
C GLN A 188 2.23 -34.39 -1.60
N ALA A 189 2.82 -33.98 -2.73
CA ALA A 189 2.80 -34.75 -3.97
C ALA A 189 3.69 -36.02 -3.89
N ALA A 190 4.67 -36.04 -3.00
CA ALA A 190 5.60 -37.18 -2.79
C ALA A 190 5.08 -38.20 -1.77
N ALA A 191 4.05 -37.87 -0.98
CA ALA A 191 3.47 -38.73 0.06
C ALA A 191 2.33 -39.60 -0.50
#